data_6a899ee1ec505ba5f82d9993ec44d25f
#
_entry.id   6a899ee1ec505ba5f82d9993ec44d25f
#
_cell.length_a   1.000
_cell.length_b   1.000
_cell.length_c   1.000
_cell.angle_alpha   90.00
_cell.angle_beta   90.00
_cell.angle_gamma   90.00
#
_symmetry.space_group_name_H-M   'P 1'
#
loop_
_entity.id
_entity.type
_entity.pdbx_description
1 polymer ?
#
loop_
_entity_poly.entity_id
_entity_poly.type
_entity_poly.pdbx_seq_one_letter_code
_entity_poly.pdbx_strand_id
1 'polypeptide(L)'
;MTWRFVGANFDQMHMNTNLEWVRDHPDAELVGVCDEEPATSTGSLERAVDDLEIPDEAVYDDLDRCLEETDPDVVLGCPRNSLHAEFVERVVAVDDNVHIAIEKPLAADLADADRMLEATSGTDGLFALNWPVMWDPVKHEVKRLVDDGVVGDVLEVQYYGGNAGAPPADSWFYDPDAGGGSMLDYLGYGATFSTWFRDGDLPESVYADAYVPDDLEVDVQSSTVCRYDEGLSTLQTSWRMLTNPWEIEPQPMKGYEVVGTEGSISTRERGCPIRVTTAEEPEGDVVEPDPLPERFENLVTYLIDRLESGGELEGPTDPAFCREAQRIVETARRSVEEGSALELVE
;
A
#
# COMPACT_ATOMS: atom_id res chain seq x y z
N MET A 1 -27.26 -7.55 -2.29
CA MET A 1 -27.42 -6.26 -3.00
C MET A 1 -26.28 -6.20 -3.99
N THR A 2 -26.46 -5.76 -5.22
CA THR A 2 -25.32 -5.67 -6.16
C THR A 2 -24.74 -4.27 -6.03
N TRP A 3 -23.46 -4.17 -5.68
CA TRP A 3 -22.72 -2.94 -5.54
C TRP A 3 -22.17 -2.47 -6.89
N ARG A 4 -22.34 -1.19 -7.20
CA ARG A 4 -21.98 -0.58 -8.48
C ARG A 4 -20.59 0.05 -8.38
N PHE A 5 -19.64 -0.46 -9.15
CA PHE A 5 -18.24 -0.03 -9.11
C PHE A 5 -17.86 0.80 -10.33
N VAL A 6 -17.05 1.84 -10.11
CA VAL A 6 -16.28 2.55 -11.13
C VAL A 6 -14.80 2.36 -10.86
N GLY A 7 -14.02 2.11 -11.93
CA GLY A 7 -12.56 2.14 -11.87
C GLY A 7 -12.02 3.42 -12.53
N ALA A 8 -11.20 4.18 -11.80
CA ALA A 8 -10.70 5.46 -12.29
C ALA A 8 -9.18 5.60 -12.14
N ASN A 9 -8.54 6.16 -13.16
CA ASN A 9 -7.11 6.31 -13.35
C ASN A 9 -6.36 4.96 -13.42
N PHE A 10 -5.53 4.82 -14.44
CA PHE A 10 -4.75 3.61 -14.69
C PHE A 10 -3.24 3.89 -14.56
N ASP A 11 -2.85 4.85 -13.73
CA ASP A 11 -1.45 5.19 -13.49
C ASP A 11 -0.66 4.03 -12.85
N GLN A 12 -1.36 3.10 -12.18
CA GLN A 12 -0.81 1.87 -11.62
C GLN A 12 -1.44 0.62 -12.23
N MET A 13 -0.62 -0.40 -12.46
CA MET A 13 -1.04 -1.70 -13.01
C MET A 13 -2.10 -2.43 -12.15
N HIS A 14 -2.20 -2.09 -10.88
CA HIS A 14 -3.13 -2.73 -9.95
C HIS A 14 -4.60 -2.45 -10.31
N MET A 15 -4.92 -1.36 -11.04
CA MET A 15 -6.29 -1.11 -11.49
C MET A 15 -6.82 -2.28 -12.32
N ASN A 16 -6.05 -2.82 -13.26
CA ASN A 16 -6.49 -3.97 -14.06
C ASN A 16 -6.88 -5.17 -13.17
N THR A 17 -6.08 -5.46 -12.14
CA THR A 17 -6.38 -6.54 -11.19
C THR A 17 -7.61 -6.22 -10.32
N ASN A 18 -7.76 -4.98 -9.86
CA ASN A 18 -8.92 -4.56 -9.08
C ASN A 18 -10.22 -4.74 -9.88
N LEU A 19 -10.21 -4.42 -11.17
CA LEU A 19 -11.38 -4.60 -12.04
C LEU A 19 -11.67 -6.09 -12.34
N GLU A 20 -10.65 -6.95 -12.41
CA GLU A 20 -10.85 -8.41 -12.47
C GLU A 20 -11.57 -8.91 -11.21
N TRP A 21 -11.22 -8.41 -10.02
CA TRP A 21 -11.91 -8.75 -8.78
C TRP A 21 -13.36 -8.25 -8.76
N VAL A 22 -13.64 -7.07 -9.31
CA VAL A 22 -15.03 -6.59 -9.47
C VAL A 22 -15.84 -7.52 -10.37
N ARG A 23 -15.30 -7.88 -11.55
CA ARG A 23 -15.96 -8.80 -12.49
C ARG A 23 -16.26 -10.16 -11.85
N ASP A 24 -15.33 -10.68 -11.06
CA ASP A 24 -15.41 -12.04 -10.52
C ASP A 24 -16.26 -12.15 -9.24
N HIS A 25 -16.60 -11.00 -8.60
CA HIS A 25 -17.40 -10.98 -7.38
C HIS A 25 -18.90 -11.01 -7.69
N PRO A 26 -19.70 -11.94 -7.10
CA PRO A 26 -21.11 -12.12 -7.45
C PRO A 26 -22.03 -10.94 -7.08
N ASP A 27 -21.63 -10.13 -6.11
CA ASP A 27 -22.39 -8.97 -5.63
C ASP A 27 -21.79 -7.63 -6.09
N ALA A 28 -20.89 -7.63 -7.10
CA ALA A 28 -20.33 -6.44 -7.72
C ALA A 28 -20.72 -6.32 -9.19
N GLU A 29 -20.87 -5.10 -9.67
CA GLU A 29 -21.11 -4.74 -11.06
C GLU A 29 -20.18 -3.58 -11.46
N LEU A 30 -19.37 -3.76 -12.51
CA LEU A 30 -18.58 -2.68 -13.09
C LEU A 30 -19.50 -1.84 -14.00
N VAL A 31 -19.74 -0.58 -13.63
CA VAL A 31 -20.66 0.30 -14.34
C VAL A 31 -19.96 1.37 -15.18
N GLY A 32 -18.66 1.58 -14.97
CA GLY A 32 -17.86 2.51 -15.76
C GLY A 32 -16.37 2.41 -15.46
N VAL A 33 -15.58 2.87 -16.42
CA VAL A 33 -14.13 3.08 -16.26
C VAL A 33 -13.74 4.44 -16.80
N CYS A 34 -12.80 5.10 -16.14
CA CYS A 34 -12.33 6.43 -16.53
C CYS A 34 -10.80 6.52 -16.48
N ASP A 35 -10.20 7.13 -17.51
CA ASP A 35 -8.78 7.50 -17.47
C ASP A 35 -8.59 8.81 -18.25
N GLU A 36 -8.25 9.89 -17.55
CA GLU A 36 -8.13 11.24 -18.12
C GLU A 36 -6.75 11.46 -18.79
N GLU A 37 -5.71 10.69 -18.39
CA GLU A 37 -4.33 10.83 -18.89
C GLU A 37 -3.69 9.47 -19.24
N PRO A 38 -4.26 8.66 -20.15
CA PRO A 38 -3.85 7.27 -20.36
C PRO A 38 -2.41 7.10 -20.87
N ALA A 39 -1.81 8.15 -21.44
CA ALA A 39 -0.49 8.08 -22.04
C ALA A 39 0.67 7.98 -21.04
N THR A 40 0.45 8.25 -19.74
CA THR A 40 1.47 8.26 -18.70
C THR A 40 1.38 7.08 -17.73
N SER A 41 0.41 6.20 -17.93
CA SER A 41 0.04 5.13 -17.01
C SER A 41 0.92 3.88 -17.16
N THR A 42 1.09 3.11 -16.08
CA THR A 42 1.64 1.75 -16.07
C THR A 42 0.55 0.69 -16.09
N GLY A 43 -0.67 1.04 -15.68
CA GLY A 43 -1.89 0.30 -15.96
C GLY A 43 -2.29 0.45 -17.43
N SER A 44 -3.38 -0.15 -17.83
CA SER A 44 -3.86 -0.08 -19.20
C SER A 44 -5.37 -0.13 -19.26
N LEU A 45 -5.97 1.04 -19.55
CA LEU A 45 -7.41 1.14 -19.84
C LEU A 45 -7.78 0.29 -21.06
N GLU A 46 -6.98 0.37 -22.17
CA GLU A 46 -7.22 -0.41 -23.39
C GLU A 46 -7.28 -1.91 -23.07
N ARG A 47 -6.30 -2.41 -22.29
CA ARG A 47 -6.29 -3.81 -21.88
C ARG A 47 -7.49 -4.16 -20.99
N ALA A 48 -7.90 -3.29 -20.06
CA ALA A 48 -9.07 -3.53 -19.22
C ALA A 48 -10.35 -3.62 -20.06
N VAL A 49 -10.51 -2.72 -21.04
CA VAL A 49 -11.64 -2.72 -21.97
C VAL A 49 -11.70 -4.02 -22.77
N ASP A 50 -10.56 -4.49 -23.29
CA ASP A 50 -10.49 -5.72 -24.08
C ASP A 50 -10.71 -6.97 -23.22
N ASP A 51 -10.01 -7.10 -22.09
CA ASP A 51 -10.03 -8.29 -21.23
C ASP A 51 -11.38 -8.47 -20.49
N LEU A 52 -12.06 -7.37 -20.18
CA LEU A 52 -13.34 -7.36 -19.45
C LEU A 52 -14.54 -7.12 -20.36
N GLU A 53 -14.34 -6.95 -21.69
CA GLU A 53 -15.38 -6.68 -22.67
C GLU A 53 -16.25 -5.47 -22.31
N ILE A 54 -15.59 -4.38 -21.77
CA ILE A 54 -16.28 -3.16 -21.33
C ILE A 54 -16.86 -2.44 -22.55
N PRO A 55 -18.17 -2.14 -22.57
CA PRO A 55 -18.78 -1.46 -23.71
C PRO A 55 -18.31 0.01 -23.83
N ASP A 56 -18.19 0.52 -25.06
CA ASP A 56 -17.70 1.88 -25.35
C ASP A 56 -18.45 2.97 -24.56
N GLU A 57 -19.75 2.77 -24.30
CA GLU A 57 -20.59 3.70 -23.53
C GLU A 57 -20.28 3.74 -22.03
N ALA A 58 -19.52 2.80 -21.53
CA ALA A 58 -19.05 2.74 -20.13
C ALA A 58 -17.58 3.19 -19.97
N VAL A 59 -16.96 3.70 -21.06
CA VAL A 59 -15.58 4.22 -21.05
C VAL A 59 -15.62 5.74 -21.09
N TYR A 60 -15.00 6.39 -20.11
CA TYR A 60 -15.02 7.83 -19.91
C TYR A 60 -13.61 8.43 -19.97
N ASP A 61 -13.53 9.69 -20.39
CA ASP A 61 -12.34 10.53 -20.42
C ASP A 61 -12.46 11.76 -19.50
N ASP A 62 -13.49 11.76 -18.62
CA ASP A 62 -13.77 12.80 -17.63
C ASP A 62 -14.40 12.13 -16.40
N LEU A 63 -13.75 12.30 -15.23
CA LEU A 63 -14.12 11.63 -13.98
C LEU A 63 -15.49 12.11 -13.48
N ASP A 64 -15.72 13.43 -13.45
CA ASP A 64 -16.96 13.98 -12.90
C ASP A 64 -18.16 13.50 -13.74
N ARG A 65 -18.03 13.51 -15.06
CA ARG A 65 -19.03 12.97 -15.98
C ARG A 65 -19.23 11.45 -15.77
N CYS A 66 -18.16 10.69 -15.58
CA CYS A 66 -18.25 9.26 -15.30
C CYS A 66 -19.11 9.00 -14.05
N LEU A 67 -18.81 9.71 -12.96
CA LEU A 67 -19.52 9.57 -11.69
C LEU A 67 -21.00 10.00 -11.80
N GLU A 68 -21.27 11.16 -12.43
CA GLU A 68 -22.64 11.66 -12.62
C GLU A 68 -23.52 10.75 -13.49
N GLU A 69 -22.96 10.16 -14.57
CA GLU A 69 -23.72 9.31 -15.49
C GLU A 69 -23.89 7.87 -14.99
N THR A 70 -22.92 7.36 -14.21
CA THR A 70 -22.96 5.96 -13.72
C THR A 70 -23.58 5.81 -12.35
N ASP A 71 -23.62 6.86 -11.52
CA ASP A 71 -24.15 6.83 -10.14
C ASP A 71 -23.62 5.59 -9.36
N PRO A 72 -22.28 5.50 -9.11
CA PRO A 72 -21.67 4.33 -8.52
C PRO A 72 -21.83 4.33 -6.99
N ASP A 73 -21.86 3.14 -6.40
CA ASP A 73 -21.75 2.98 -4.93
C ASP A 73 -20.29 3.06 -4.47
N VAL A 74 -19.36 2.56 -5.30
CA VAL A 74 -17.93 2.44 -4.96
C VAL A 74 -17.04 2.93 -6.11
N VAL A 75 -16.05 3.75 -5.80
CA VAL A 75 -15.02 4.20 -6.74
C VAL A 75 -13.66 3.64 -6.34
N LEU A 76 -13.04 2.88 -7.25
CA LEU A 76 -11.66 2.42 -7.13
C LEU A 76 -10.75 3.38 -7.88
N GLY A 77 -9.73 3.93 -7.20
CA GLY A 77 -8.79 4.89 -7.76
C GLY A 77 -7.36 4.35 -7.79
N CYS A 78 -6.69 4.47 -8.95
CA CYS A 78 -5.26 4.20 -9.08
C CYS A 78 -4.52 5.38 -9.75
N PRO A 79 -4.73 6.64 -9.31
CA PRO A 79 -3.95 7.76 -9.82
C PRO A 79 -2.48 7.66 -9.37
N ARG A 80 -1.58 8.42 -10.01
CA ARG A 80 -0.22 8.60 -9.50
C ARG A 80 -0.23 9.29 -8.13
N ASN A 81 0.77 9.06 -7.34
CA ASN A 81 0.80 9.42 -5.91
C ASN A 81 0.43 10.88 -5.62
N SER A 82 0.89 11.84 -6.45
CA SER A 82 0.62 13.27 -6.27
C SER A 82 -0.82 13.69 -6.58
N LEU A 83 -1.62 12.82 -7.18
CA LEU A 83 -3.03 13.11 -7.52
C LEU A 83 -4.02 12.44 -6.56
N HIS A 84 -3.57 11.68 -5.56
CA HIS A 84 -4.46 10.98 -4.64
C HIS A 84 -5.43 11.94 -3.92
N ALA A 85 -4.93 13.06 -3.39
CA ALA A 85 -5.76 14.01 -2.67
C ALA A 85 -6.79 14.70 -3.59
N GLU A 86 -6.36 15.17 -4.77
CA GLU A 86 -7.26 15.78 -5.75
C GLU A 86 -8.34 14.80 -6.19
N PHE A 87 -7.96 13.54 -6.43
CA PHE A 87 -8.90 12.48 -6.81
C PHE A 87 -9.98 12.27 -5.74
N VAL A 88 -9.59 12.10 -4.48
CA VAL A 88 -10.54 11.88 -3.37
C VAL A 88 -11.44 13.11 -3.18
N GLU A 89 -10.88 14.32 -3.20
CA GLU A 89 -11.64 15.57 -3.08
C GLU A 89 -12.67 15.72 -4.21
N ARG A 90 -12.31 15.37 -5.46
CA ARG A 90 -13.24 15.40 -6.61
C ARG A 90 -14.36 14.40 -6.47
N VAL A 91 -14.06 13.16 -6.08
CA VAL A 91 -15.09 12.13 -5.89
C VAL A 91 -16.09 12.56 -4.83
N VAL A 92 -15.61 13.01 -3.65
CA VAL A 92 -16.48 13.52 -2.56
C VAL A 92 -17.29 14.76 -3.00
N ALA A 93 -16.73 15.61 -3.84
CA ALA A 93 -17.45 16.81 -4.33
C ALA A 93 -18.62 16.46 -5.26
N VAL A 94 -18.57 15.35 -5.97
CA VAL A 94 -19.67 14.85 -6.81
C VAL A 94 -20.74 14.16 -5.96
N ASP A 95 -20.33 13.24 -5.07
CA ASP A 95 -21.22 12.55 -4.13
C ASP A 95 -20.48 12.22 -2.83
N ASP A 96 -20.89 12.80 -1.72
CA ASP A 96 -20.31 12.60 -0.39
C ASP A 96 -20.75 11.28 0.29
N ASN A 97 -21.59 10.47 -0.33
CA ASN A 97 -22.00 9.16 0.16
C ASN A 97 -21.27 8.01 -0.55
N VAL A 98 -20.57 8.31 -1.66
CA VAL A 98 -19.86 7.28 -2.41
C VAL A 98 -18.70 6.70 -1.60
N HIS A 99 -18.52 5.40 -1.67
CA HIS A 99 -17.40 4.74 -1.03
C HIS A 99 -16.16 4.78 -1.93
N ILE A 100 -15.00 5.04 -1.36
CA ILE A 100 -13.74 5.25 -2.11
C ILE A 100 -12.69 4.25 -1.63
N ALA A 101 -11.99 3.62 -2.57
CA ALA A 101 -10.74 2.93 -2.26
C ALA A 101 -9.66 3.36 -3.25
N ILE A 102 -8.50 3.77 -2.73
CA ILE A 102 -7.36 4.18 -3.55
C ILE A 102 -6.18 3.23 -3.38
N GLU A 103 -5.29 3.24 -4.36
CA GLU A 103 -4.05 2.47 -4.33
C GLU A 103 -3.02 3.08 -3.35
N LYS A 104 -2.12 2.23 -2.83
CA LYS A 104 -0.97 2.65 -2.01
C LYS A 104 0.05 3.47 -2.85
N PRO A 105 0.90 4.29 -2.19
CA PRO A 105 0.87 4.73 -0.79
C PRO A 105 -0.33 5.61 -0.49
N LEU A 106 -0.56 5.98 0.77
CA LEU A 106 -1.69 6.87 1.07
C LEU A 106 -1.59 8.18 0.28
N ALA A 107 -0.41 8.81 0.24
CA ALA A 107 -0.17 10.06 -0.47
C ALA A 107 1.30 10.24 -0.86
N ALA A 108 1.59 11.21 -1.73
CA ALA A 108 2.94 11.64 -2.04
C ALA A 108 3.61 12.35 -0.84
N ASP A 109 2.84 13.06 -0.02
CA ASP A 109 3.29 13.71 1.20
C ASP A 109 2.19 13.72 2.29
N LEU A 110 2.56 14.20 3.48
CA LEU A 110 1.65 14.18 4.64
C LEU A 110 0.52 15.22 4.51
N ALA A 111 0.75 16.34 3.84
CA ALA A 111 -0.28 17.36 3.63
C ALA A 111 -1.41 16.84 2.74
N ASP A 112 -1.09 16.07 1.70
CA ASP A 112 -2.07 15.42 0.85
C ASP A 112 -2.83 14.30 1.60
N ALA A 113 -2.16 13.57 2.49
CA ALA A 113 -2.83 12.62 3.38
C ALA A 113 -3.86 13.31 4.28
N ASP A 114 -3.48 14.43 4.89
CA ASP A 114 -4.38 15.23 5.75
C ASP A 114 -5.57 15.79 4.95
N ARG A 115 -5.37 16.27 3.72
CA ARG A 115 -6.44 16.74 2.83
C ARG A 115 -7.48 15.64 2.56
N MET A 116 -7.05 14.41 2.27
CA MET A 116 -7.97 13.30 2.02
C MET A 116 -8.79 12.94 3.27
N LEU A 117 -8.14 12.88 4.43
CA LEU A 117 -8.84 12.61 5.69
C LEU A 117 -9.81 13.74 6.05
N GLU A 118 -9.47 15.00 5.77
CA GLU A 118 -10.39 16.13 5.96
C GLU A 118 -11.58 16.04 4.98
N ALA A 119 -11.33 15.78 3.70
CA ALA A 119 -12.37 15.68 2.68
C ALA A 119 -13.38 14.56 2.97
N THR A 120 -12.92 13.43 3.50
CA THR A 120 -13.78 12.28 3.84
C THR A 120 -14.35 12.36 5.26
N SER A 121 -13.91 13.33 6.08
CA SER A 121 -14.39 13.51 7.45
C SER A 121 -15.84 13.99 7.46
N GLY A 122 -16.73 13.19 8.03
CA GLY A 122 -18.16 13.52 8.18
C GLY A 122 -19.00 13.19 6.94
N THR A 123 -18.45 12.52 5.95
CA THR A 123 -19.20 11.85 4.88
C THR A 123 -19.75 10.52 5.39
N ASP A 124 -20.80 10.01 4.74
CA ASP A 124 -21.33 8.67 5.01
C ASP A 124 -20.56 7.60 4.19
N GLY A 125 -19.69 8.01 3.28
CA GLY A 125 -18.85 7.14 2.44
C GLY A 125 -17.70 6.51 3.21
N LEU A 126 -17.41 5.23 2.94
CA LEU A 126 -16.22 4.54 3.41
C LEU A 126 -15.01 5.00 2.58
N PHE A 127 -13.91 5.38 3.22
CA PHE A 127 -12.63 5.64 2.54
C PHE A 127 -11.59 4.59 2.96
N ALA A 128 -11.12 3.78 2.02
CA ALA A 128 -10.18 2.67 2.26
C ALA A 128 -8.91 2.78 1.42
N LEU A 129 -7.83 2.16 1.89
CA LEU A 129 -6.57 2.06 1.18
C LEU A 129 -6.29 0.63 0.74
N ASN A 130 -5.89 0.46 -0.53
CA ASN A 130 -5.48 -0.83 -1.08
C ASN A 130 -3.98 -1.08 -0.85
N TRP A 131 -3.67 -1.96 0.09
CA TRP A 131 -2.34 -2.52 0.23
C TRP A 131 -2.34 -3.96 -0.32
N PRO A 132 -1.73 -4.24 -1.50
CA PRO A 132 -1.80 -5.58 -2.11
C PRO A 132 -1.35 -6.71 -1.18
N VAL A 133 -0.39 -6.44 -0.28
CA VAL A 133 0.08 -7.45 0.69
C VAL A 133 -0.86 -7.66 1.88
N MET A 134 -1.95 -6.89 2.02
CA MET A 134 -3.03 -7.19 2.98
C MET A 134 -3.80 -8.47 2.59
N TRP A 135 -3.76 -8.84 1.33
CA TRP A 135 -4.38 -10.05 0.79
C TRP A 135 -3.43 -11.25 0.81
N ASP A 136 -2.30 -11.14 1.55
CA ASP A 136 -1.30 -12.20 1.73
C ASP A 136 -1.41 -12.81 3.14
N PRO A 137 -1.73 -14.12 3.27
CA PRO A 137 -1.89 -14.77 4.57
C PRO A 137 -0.64 -14.69 5.45
N VAL A 138 0.55 -14.57 4.86
CA VAL A 138 1.81 -14.46 5.62
C VAL A 138 1.80 -13.23 6.53
N LYS A 139 1.29 -12.07 6.09
CA LYS A 139 1.29 -10.84 6.88
C LYS A 139 0.33 -10.92 8.08
N HIS A 140 -0.83 -11.52 7.87
CA HIS A 140 -1.80 -11.75 8.93
C HIS A 140 -1.27 -12.76 9.96
N GLU A 141 -0.59 -13.81 9.52
CA GLU A 141 -0.01 -14.79 10.44
C GLU A 141 1.12 -14.16 11.26
N VAL A 142 1.99 -13.33 10.66
CA VAL A 142 3.01 -12.58 11.43
C VAL A 142 2.34 -11.71 12.49
N LYS A 143 1.31 -10.94 12.12
CA LYS A 143 0.57 -10.08 13.08
C LYS A 143 -0.05 -10.93 14.21
N ARG A 144 -0.72 -12.05 13.86
CA ARG A 144 -1.30 -12.95 14.87
C ARG A 144 -0.26 -13.50 15.85
N LEU A 145 0.90 -13.94 15.33
CA LEU A 145 1.98 -14.46 16.18
C LEU A 145 2.56 -13.40 17.13
N VAL A 146 2.68 -12.15 16.64
CA VAL A 146 3.09 -11.01 17.47
C VAL A 146 2.04 -10.72 18.54
N ASP A 147 0.76 -10.66 18.17
CA ASP A 147 -0.35 -10.39 19.10
C ASP A 147 -0.52 -11.50 20.16
N ASP A 148 -0.22 -12.74 19.80
CA ASP A 148 -0.19 -13.87 20.72
C ASP A 148 1.04 -13.85 21.66
N GLY A 149 1.94 -12.87 21.50
CA GLY A 149 3.11 -12.67 22.35
C GLY A 149 4.27 -13.65 22.08
N VAL A 150 4.30 -14.32 20.93
CA VAL A 150 5.33 -15.33 20.59
C VAL A 150 6.74 -14.76 20.64
N VAL A 151 6.90 -13.48 20.30
CA VAL A 151 8.20 -12.78 20.34
C VAL A 151 8.39 -11.91 21.59
N GLY A 152 7.37 -11.81 22.47
CA GLY A 152 7.36 -10.85 23.57
C GLY A 152 7.20 -9.40 23.07
N ASP A 153 7.80 -8.44 23.78
CA ASP A 153 7.79 -7.03 23.35
C ASP A 153 8.64 -6.83 22.08
N VAL A 154 8.09 -6.18 21.06
CA VAL A 154 8.79 -5.97 19.79
C VAL A 154 9.87 -4.90 19.94
N LEU A 155 11.13 -5.29 19.76
CA LEU A 155 12.31 -4.43 19.82
C LEU A 155 12.74 -3.90 18.47
N GLU A 156 12.63 -4.74 17.40
CA GLU A 156 13.11 -4.41 16.07
C GLU A 156 12.17 -4.95 14.99
N VAL A 157 11.93 -4.17 13.95
CA VAL A 157 11.39 -4.64 12.69
C VAL A 157 12.37 -4.30 11.59
N GLN A 158 12.85 -5.30 10.87
CA GLN A 158 13.66 -5.13 9.66
C GLN A 158 12.76 -5.36 8.45
N TYR A 159 12.84 -4.46 7.48
CA TYR A 159 12.17 -4.58 6.20
C TYR A 159 13.16 -4.45 5.06
N TYR A 160 13.01 -5.31 4.07
CA TYR A 160 13.67 -5.17 2.78
C TYR A 160 12.64 -5.31 1.66
N GLY A 161 12.45 -4.26 0.88
CA GLY A 161 11.48 -4.21 -0.21
C GLY A 161 12.08 -3.67 -1.50
N GLY A 162 11.43 -4.01 -2.62
CA GLY A 162 11.89 -3.52 -3.90
C GLY A 162 11.66 -4.48 -5.05
N ASN A 163 12.28 -4.18 -6.18
CA ASN A 163 12.16 -4.97 -7.40
C ASN A 163 13.50 -5.11 -8.13
N ALA A 164 13.62 -6.12 -8.98
CA ALA A 164 14.73 -6.30 -9.91
C ALA A 164 14.45 -5.50 -11.18
N GLY A 165 15.09 -4.38 -11.28
CA GLY A 165 14.87 -3.46 -12.38
C GLY A 165 13.89 -2.35 -12.01
N ALA A 166 14.18 -1.22 -12.60
CA ALA A 166 13.40 -0.02 -12.44
C ALA A 166 12.08 -0.10 -13.24
N PRO A 167 11.09 0.72 -12.90
CA PRO A 167 9.92 0.94 -13.76
C PRO A 167 10.31 1.29 -15.20
N PRO A 168 9.40 1.22 -16.18
CA PRO A 168 9.67 1.69 -17.54
C PRO A 168 10.23 3.11 -17.54
N ALA A 169 11.23 3.39 -18.40
CA ALA A 169 12.01 4.63 -18.36
C ALA A 169 11.20 5.91 -18.64
N ASP A 170 10.02 5.77 -19.22
CA ASP A 170 9.07 6.83 -19.56
C ASP A 170 7.88 6.91 -18.59
N SER A 171 7.92 6.17 -17.47
CA SER A 171 6.85 6.19 -16.47
C SER A 171 7.00 7.33 -15.47
N TRP A 172 5.87 7.74 -14.88
CA TRP A 172 5.80 8.76 -13.84
C TRP A 172 6.61 8.40 -12.56
N PHE A 173 6.99 7.12 -12.39
CA PHE A 173 7.84 6.70 -11.27
C PHE A 173 9.20 7.40 -11.23
N TYR A 174 9.64 7.99 -12.35
CA TYR A 174 10.88 8.80 -12.43
C TYR A 174 10.66 10.30 -12.30
N ASP A 175 9.41 10.72 -12.13
CA ASP A 175 9.04 12.11 -11.93
C ASP A 175 8.86 12.40 -10.43
N PRO A 176 9.72 13.24 -9.80
CA PRO A 176 9.57 13.59 -8.40
C PRO A 176 8.28 14.36 -8.09
N ASP A 177 7.78 15.16 -9.06
CA ASP A 177 6.54 15.94 -8.92
C ASP A 177 5.29 15.04 -8.99
N ALA A 178 5.42 13.87 -9.60
CA ALA A 178 4.36 12.84 -9.61
C ALA A 178 4.37 11.94 -8.35
N GLY A 179 5.32 12.13 -7.45
CA GLY A 179 5.52 11.28 -6.30
C GLY A 179 6.28 9.99 -6.64
N GLY A 180 7.26 10.07 -7.55
CA GLY A 180 8.12 8.97 -7.94
C GLY A 180 9.22 8.67 -6.92
N GLY A 181 10.05 7.66 -7.22
CA GLY A 181 11.17 7.22 -6.42
C GLY A 181 10.94 5.92 -5.67
N SER A 182 12.03 5.16 -5.43
CA SER A 182 11.95 3.86 -4.77
C SER A 182 11.52 3.97 -3.30
N MET A 183 11.79 5.11 -2.67
CA MET A 183 11.38 5.38 -1.30
C MET A 183 9.85 5.48 -1.21
N LEU A 184 9.20 6.30 -2.03
CA LEU A 184 7.73 6.40 -2.02
C LEU A 184 7.07 5.11 -2.48
N ASP A 185 7.65 4.38 -3.42
CA ASP A 185 7.08 3.12 -3.91
C ASP A 185 7.13 2.00 -2.85
N TYR A 186 8.24 1.89 -2.08
CA TYR A 186 8.45 0.73 -1.20
C TYR A 186 8.60 1.04 0.28
N LEU A 187 9.04 2.24 0.71
CA LEU A 187 9.20 2.53 2.14
C LEU A 187 7.86 2.51 2.87
N GLY A 188 6.78 2.91 2.18
CA GLY A 188 5.42 2.82 2.71
C GLY A 188 5.06 1.42 3.19
N TYR A 189 5.46 0.35 2.48
CA TYR A 189 5.26 -1.04 2.95
C TYR A 189 6.01 -1.29 4.27
N GLY A 190 7.27 -0.87 4.34
CA GLY A 190 8.08 -1.01 5.55
C GLY A 190 7.47 -0.26 6.72
N ALA A 191 7.12 1.02 6.53
CA ALA A 191 6.55 1.87 7.56
C ALA A 191 5.19 1.34 8.05
N THR A 192 4.25 1.12 7.11
CA THR A 192 2.87 0.72 7.44
C THR A 192 2.81 -0.63 8.15
N PHE A 193 3.48 -1.66 7.60
CA PHE A 193 3.44 -2.98 8.23
C PHE A 193 4.29 -3.06 9.50
N SER A 194 5.41 -2.31 9.60
CA SER A 194 6.16 -2.22 10.85
C SER A 194 5.34 -1.58 11.96
N THR A 195 4.60 -0.52 11.66
CA THR A 195 3.67 0.12 12.60
C THR A 195 2.54 -0.84 12.97
N TRP A 196 2.03 -1.64 12.02
CA TRP A 196 1.00 -2.63 12.29
C TRP A 196 1.51 -3.76 13.21
N PHE A 197 2.70 -4.29 12.97
CA PHE A 197 3.30 -5.31 13.84
C PHE A 197 3.64 -4.78 15.25
N ARG A 198 3.82 -3.47 15.40
CA ARG A 198 4.05 -2.79 16.69
C ARG A 198 2.76 -2.25 17.33
N ASP A 199 1.60 -2.70 16.87
CA ASP A 199 0.29 -2.28 17.39
C ASP A 199 0.06 -0.75 17.37
N GLY A 200 0.58 -0.08 16.35
CA GLY A 200 0.47 1.37 16.16
C GLY A 200 1.60 2.19 16.79
N ASP A 201 2.56 1.57 17.47
CA ASP A 201 3.70 2.28 18.06
C ASP A 201 4.56 2.95 16.97
N LEU A 202 4.92 4.22 17.21
CA LEU A 202 5.64 5.07 16.28
C LEU A 202 7.04 5.44 16.81
N PRO A 203 8.04 5.65 15.92
CA PRO A 203 9.37 6.03 16.36
C PRO A 203 9.42 7.47 16.87
N GLU A 204 10.32 7.73 17.83
CA GLU A 204 10.65 9.08 18.30
C GLU A 204 11.40 9.91 17.25
N SER A 205 12.28 9.23 16.48
CA SER A 205 13.09 9.89 15.45
C SER A 205 13.43 8.93 14.30
N VAL A 206 13.72 9.51 13.13
CA VAL A 206 14.05 8.79 11.90
C VAL A 206 15.32 9.39 11.28
N TYR A 207 16.24 8.52 10.85
CA TYR A 207 17.36 8.86 9.98
C TYR A 207 17.23 8.06 8.68
N ALA A 208 17.41 8.73 7.55
CA ALA A 208 17.44 8.06 6.26
C ALA A 208 18.54 8.62 5.36
N ASP A 209 19.00 7.75 4.45
CA ASP A 209 19.84 8.11 3.33
C ASP A 209 19.34 7.41 2.07
N ALA A 210 19.48 8.07 0.91
CA ALA A 210 19.00 7.60 -0.36
C ALA A 210 20.04 7.80 -1.46
N TYR A 211 20.10 6.85 -2.38
CA TYR A 211 20.94 6.93 -3.55
C TYR A 211 20.13 7.39 -4.76
N VAL A 212 20.49 8.57 -5.27
CA VAL A 212 19.97 9.15 -6.51
C VAL A 212 21.08 9.07 -7.56
N PRO A 213 20.90 8.34 -8.68
CA PRO A 213 21.85 8.34 -9.79
C PRO A 213 22.01 9.73 -10.44
N ASP A 214 23.18 10.01 -11.00
CA ASP A 214 23.49 11.31 -11.66
C ASP A 214 22.57 11.66 -12.83
N ASP A 215 21.90 10.68 -13.43
CA ASP A 215 21.00 10.79 -14.58
C ASP A 215 19.52 10.75 -14.21
N LEU A 216 19.18 10.72 -12.91
CA LEU A 216 17.82 10.69 -12.41
C LEU A 216 17.58 11.80 -11.37
N GLU A 217 16.31 12.16 -11.17
CA GLU A 217 15.89 13.12 -10.15
C GLU A 217 15.20 12.43 -8.96
N VAL A 218 15.05 11.10 -9.01
CA VAL A 218 14.47 10.29 -7.95
C VAL A 218 15.45 9.25 -7.44
N ASP A 219 15.24 8.80 -6.22
CA ASP A 219 16.05 7.73 -5.62
C ASP A 219 15.71 6.35 -6.21
N VAL A 220 16.71 5.49 -6.24
CA VAL A 220 16.56 4.08 -6.65
C VAL A 220 16.88 3.10 -5.53
N GLN A 221 17.32 3.61 -4.39
CA GLN A 221 17.63 2.84 -3.19
C GLN A 221 17.62 3.75 -1.98
N SER A 222 17.06 3.27 -0.86
CA SER A 222 17.12 3.98 0.43
C SER A 222 17.37 3.03 1.60
N SER A 223 17.85 3.62 2.71
CA SER A 223 17.96 2.97 4.00
C SER A 223 17.48 3.91 5.08
N THR A 224 16.50 3.48 5.86
CA THR A 224 15.87 4.26 6.92
C THR A 224 16.06 3.54 8.25
N VAL A 225 16.45 4.28 9.29
CA VAL A 225 16.55 3.81 10.67
C VAL A 225 15.53 4.57 11.50
N CYS A 226 14.60 3.84 12.12
CA CYS A 226 13.58 4.36 13.03
C CYS A 226 13.98 4.05 14.46
N ARG A 227 14.04 5.08 15.33
CA ARG A 227 14.37 4.94 16.74
C ARG A 227 13.10 5.03 17.58
N TYR A 228 12.86 3.99 18.36
CA TYR A 228 11.77 3.91 19.35
C TYR A 228 12.31 4.12 20.78
N ASP A 229 11.43 4.27 21.76
CA ASP A 229 11.82 4.30 23.17
C ASP A 229 12.62 3.02 23.52
N GLU A 230 12.12 1.86 23.09
CA GLU A 230 12.86 0.60 23.18
C GLU A 230 13.13 0.02 21.78
N GLY A 231 14.39 0.08 21.34
CA GLY A 231 14.86 -0.57 20.12
C GLY A 231 14.94 0.32 18.89
N LEU A 232 15.31 -0.31 17.79
CA LEU A 232 15.48 0.32 16.47
C LEU A 232 14.83 -0.56 15.41
N SER A 233 14.27 0.06 14.37
CA SER A 233 13.86 -0.65 13.15
C SER A 233 14.64 -0.15 11.94
N THR A 234 14.85 -1.03 10.96
CA THR A 234 15.55 -0.71 9.73
C THR A 234 14.70 -1.05 8.51
N LEU A 235 14.42 -0.03 7.68
CA LEU A 235 13.58 -0.18 6.51
C LEU A 235 14.40 0.16 5.27
N GLN A 236 14.55 -0.81 4.36
CA GLN A 236 15.38 -0.67 3.17
C GLN A 236 14.56 -0.86 1.91
N THR A 237 14.82 -0.03 0.90
CA THR A 237 14.17 -0.11 -0.41
C THR A 237 15.18 -0.19 -1.53
N SER A 238 14.84 -0.86 -2.63
CA SER A 238 15.70 -0.89 -3.81
C SER A 238 14.96 -1.28 -5.07
N TRP A 239 15.14 -0.50 -6.15
CA TRP A 239 14.80 -0.91 -7.52
C TRP A 239 15.96 -1.66 -8.21
N ARG A 240 17.01 -2.00 -7.47
CA ARG A 240 18.24 -2.65 -7.98
C ARG A 240 18.48 -4.02 -7.34
N MET A 241 17.42 -4.79 -7.08
CA MET A 241 17.56 -6.16 -6.63
C MET A 241 18.14 -7.04 -7.74
N LEU A 242 18.87 -8.10 -7.37
CA LEU A 242 19.55 -8.96 -8.35
C LEU A 242 18.59 -9.82 -9.18
N THR A 243 17.39 -10.10 -8.65
CA THR A 243 16.45 -11.03 -9.28
C THR A 243 15.04 -10.44 -9.31
N ASN A 244 14.28 -10.80 -10.35
CA ASN A 244 12.88 -10.48 -10.44
C ASN A 244 12.07 -11.34 -9.46
N PRO A 245 11.36 -10.74 -8.49
CA PRO A 245 10.58 -11.48 -7.50
C PRO A 245 9.38 -12.24 -8.07
N TRP A 246 9.00 -11.98 -9.33
CA TRP A 246 7.91 -12.68 -10.02
C TRP A 246 8.35 -13.94 -10.75
N GLU A 247 9.64 -14.08 -11.03
CA GLU A 247 10.20 -15.21 -11.78
C GLU A 247 11.02 -16.14 -10.90
N ILE A 248 11.85 -15.56 -10.02
CA ILE A 248 12.67 -16.27 -9.05
C ILE A 248 12.71 -15.50 -7.74
N GLU A 249 12.96 -16.19 -6.64
CA GLU A 249 13.12 -15.54 -5.34
C GLU A 249 14.18 -14.44 -5.40
N PRO A 250 13.86 -13.21 -4.94
CA PRO A 250 14.76 -12.08 -4.99
C PRO A 250 16.00 -12.29 -4.10
N GLN A 251 17.09 -11.63 -4.46
CA GLN A 251 18.30 -11.61 -3.65
C GLN A 251 18.79 -10.18 -3.47
N PRO A 252 18.85 -9.66 -2.25
CA PRO A 252 18.42 -10.30 -1.00
C PRO A 252 16.90 -10.54 -0.94
N MET A 253 16.48 -11.49 -0.11
CA MET A 253 15.06 -11.81 0.07
C MET A 253 14.30 -10.60 0.58
N LYS A 254 13.21 -10.24 -0.09
CA LYS A 254 12.30 -9.21 0.43
C LYS A 254 11.35 -9.79 1.48
N GLY A 255 10.94 -8.94 2.40
CA GLY A 255 10.04 -9.32 3.51
C GLY A 255 10.41 -8.61 4.80
N TYR A 256 9.97 -9.20 5.89
CA TYR A 256 10.12 -8.67 7.24
C TYR A 256 10.84 -9.66 8.14
N GLU A 257 11.57 -9.09 9.12
CA GLU A 257 12.02 -9.80 10.31
C GLU A 257 11.58 -9.01 11.54
N VAL A 258 10.83 -9.64 12.42
CA VAL A 258 10.35 -9.04 13.67
C VAL A 258 11.12 -9.69 14.81
N VAL A 259 11.85 -8.89 15.60
CA VAL A 259 12.64 -9.35 16.73
C VAL A 259 12.07 -8.73 18.01
N GLY A 260 11.84 -9.56 18.98
CA GLY A 260 11.35 -9.15 20.29
C GLY A 260 12.15 -9.73 21.45
N THR A 261 11.68 -9.52 22.67
CA THR A 261 12.36 -9.93 23.91
C THR A 261 12.41 -11.44 24.11
N GLU A 262 11.52 -12.21 23.46
CA GLU A 262 11.39 -13.67 23.66
C GLU A 262 11.68 -14.48 22.39
N GLY A 263 11.77 -13.83 21.22
CA GLY A 263 12.03 -14.54 19.98
C GLY A 263 12.08 -13.64 18.75
N SER A 264 12.07 -14.27 17.58
CA SER A 264 12.00 -13.58 16.28
C SER A 264 11.10 -14.32 15.28
N ILE A 265 10.54 -13.56 14.35
CA ILE A 265 9.76 -14.06 13.22
C ILE A 265 10.39 -13.52 11.95
N SER A 266 10.74 -14.39 10.99
CA SER A 266 11.30 -13.99 9.69
C SER A 266 10.45 -14.51 8.55
N THR A 267 10.16 -13.63 7.57
CA THR A 267 9.57 -13.97 6.28
C THR A 267 10.59 -13.87 5.13
N ARG A 268 11.89 -13.79 5.46
CA ARG A 268 12.98 -13.55 4.53
C ARG A 268 13.86 -14.78 4.29
N GLU A 269 13.32 -15.96 4.52
CA GLU A 269 14.06 -17.20 4.33
C GLU A 269 13.55 -17.97 3.12
N ARG A 270 14.48 -18.44 2.30
CA ARG A 270 14.17 -19.15 1.07
C ARG A 270 13.44 -20.47 1.34
N GLY A 271 12.32 -20.69 0.66
CA GLY A 271 11.52 -21.90 0.79
C GLY A 271 10.83 -22.07 2.15
N CYS A 272 10.74 -20.98 2.93
CA CYS A 272 10.07 -20.95 4.21
C CYS A 272 9.18 -19.70 4.27
N PRO A 273 7.86 -19.84 4.38
CA PRO A 273 6.98 -18.69 4.42
C PRO A 273 7.18 -17.86 5.70
N ILE A 274 7.28 -18.53 6.83
CA ILE A 274 7.51 -17.91 8.14
C ILE A 274 8.42 -18.82 8.97
N ARG A 275 9.49 -18.26 9.52
CA ARG A 275 10.31 -18.93 10.54
C ARG A 275 10.13 -18.22 11.88
N VAL A 276 9.81 -19.00 12.90
CA VAL A 276 9.69 -18.53 14.29
C VAL A 276 10.83 -19.13 15.10
N THR A 277 11.63 -18.31 15.74
CA THR A 277 12.76 -18.74 16.59
C THR A 277 12.55 -18.20 17.98
N THR A 278 12.61 -19.09 18.99
CA THR A 278 12.48 -18.76 20.41
C THR A 278 13.58 -19.44 21.23
N ALA A 279 13.66 -19.15 22.51
CA ALA A 279 14.60 -19.82 23.40
C ALA A 279 14.30 -21.35 23.57
N GLU A 280 13.03 -21.73 23.38
CA GLU A 280 12.60 -23.13 23.44
C GLU A 280 12.90 -23.88 22.15
N GLU A 281 12.82 -23.17 21.00
CA GLU A 281 13.08 -23.71 19.65
C GLU A 281 14.16 -22.88 18.93
N PRO A 282 15.45 -23.03 19.35
CA PRO A 282 16.55 -22.20 18.84
C PRO A 282 16.95 -22.51 17.37
N GLU A 283 16.56 -23.66 16.84
CA GLU A 283 16.73 -24.00 15.41
C GLU A 283 15.66 -23.34 14.55
N GLY A 284 14.58 -22.85 15.17
CA GLY A 284 13.43 -22.20 14.55
C GLY A 284 12.46 -23.17 13.89
N ASP A 285 11.18 -22.93 14.16
CA ASP A 285 10.08 -23.66 13.53
C ASP A 285 9.62 -22.97 12.25
N VAL A 286 9.24 -23.78 11.24
CA VAL A 286 8.56 -23.31 10.03
C VAL A 286 7.06 -23.28 10.28
N VAL A 287 6.46 -22.13 10.14
CA VAL A 287 5.02 -21.94 10.28
C VAL A 287 4.42 -21.68 8.88
N GLU A 288 3.46 -22.51 8.52
CA GLU A 288 2.62 -22.28 7.34
C GLU A 288 1.44 -21.39 7.76
N PRO A 289 1.18 -20.29 7.06
CA PRO A 289 0.07 -19.42 7.43
C PRO A 289 -1.28 -20.10 7.22
N ASP A 290 -2.22 -19.87 8.11
CA ASP A 290 -3.60 -20.28 7.91
C ASP A 290 -4.22 -19.53 6.73
N PRO A 291 -5.18 -20.14 6.00
CA PRO A 291 -5.96 -19.42 4.99
C PRO A 291 -6.64 -18.21 5.60
N LEU A 292 -6.62 -17.08 4.87
CA LEU A 292 -7.33 -15.88 5.31
C LEU A 292 -8.83 -16.12 5.40
N PRO A 293 -9.54 -15.45 6.32
CA PRO A 293 -10.99 -15.31 6.25
C PRO A 293 -11.41 -14.78 4.87
N GLU A 294 -12.56 -15.24 4.37
CA GLU A 294 -13.06 -14.90 3.03
C GLU A 294 -13.03 -13.40 2.75
N ARG A 295 -13.35 -12.56 3.74
CA ARG A 295 -13.32 -11.10 3.60
C ARG A 295 -11.94 -10.52 3.21
N PHE A 296 -10.85 -11.24 3.44
CA PHE A 296 -9.49 -10.84 3.05
C PHE A 296 -9.00 -11.52 1.76
N GLU A 297 -9.89 -12.08 0.95
CA GLU A 297 -9.51 -12.68 -0.33
C GLU A 297 -8.90 -11.62 -1.27
N ASN A 298 -9.53 -10.44 -1.32
CA ASN A 298 -9.07 -9.28 -2.10
C ASN A 298 -9.78 -8.00 -1.64
N LEU A 299 -9.37 -6.85 -2.21
CA LEU A 299 -9.95 -5.54 -1.90
C LEU A 299 -11.47 -5.49 -2.08
N VAL A 300 -12.00 -6.01 -3.19
CA VAL A 300 -13.44 -5.92 -3.52
C VAL A 300 -14.27 -6.71 -2.53
N THR A 301 -13.86 -7.96 -2.23
CA THR A 301 -14.50 -8.80 -1.22
C THR A 301 -14.47 -8.13 0.16
N TYR A 302 -13.32 -7.52 0.50
CA TYR A 302 -13.17 -6.80 1.77
C TYR A 302 -14.10 -5.59 1.87
N LEU A 303 -14.15 -4.74 0.85
CA LEU A 303 -15.04 -3.57 0.83
C LEU A 303 -16.50 -3.98 0.98
N ILE A 304 -16.96 -4.94 0.19
CA ILE A 304 -18.35 -5.43 0.26
C ILE A 304 -18.68 -5.98 1.66
N ASP A 305 -17.78 -6.77 2.26
CA ASP A 305 -17.97 -7.26 3.64
C ASP A 305 -18.09 -6.10 4.65
N ARG A 306 -17.23 -5.06 4.55
CA ARG A 306 -17.33 -3.89 5.45
C ARG A 306 -18.63 -3.11 5.25
N LEU A 307 -19.05 -2.90 4.02
CA LEU A 307 -20.28 -2.19 3.67
C LEU A 307 -21.53 -2.94 4.15
N GLU A 308 -21.57 -4.25 4.00
CA GLU A 308 -22.71 -5.06 4.44
C GLU A 308 -22.77 -5.27 5.95
N SER A 309 -21.62 -5.42 6.61
CA SER A 309 -21.54 -5.63 8.06
C SER A 309 -21.61 -4.32 8.85
N GLY A 310 -21.32 -3.17 8.25
CA GLY A 310 -21.09 -1.90 8.95
C GLY A 310 -19.81 -1.95 9.81
N GLY A 311 -18.85 -2.82 9.46
CA GLY A 311 -17.61 -2.98 10.20
C GLY A 311 -16.61 -1.87 9.92
N GLU A 312 -15.75 -1.58 10.91
CA GLU A 312 -14.62 -0.64 10.75
C GLU A 312 -13.55 -1.24 9.85
N LEU A 313 -12.73 -0.37 9.24
CA LEU A 313 -11.53 -0.78 8.51
C LEU A 313 -10.46 -1.34 9.47
N GLU A 314 -9.66 -2.28 9.00
CA GLU A 314 -8.71 -3.02 9.83
C GLU A 314 -7.26 -2.71 9.42
N GLY A 315 -6.46 -2.18 10.34
CA GLY A 315 -5.01 -2.00 10.17
C GLY A 315 -4.64 -1.21 8.91
N PRO A 316 -3.79 -1.76 8.01
CA PRO A 316 -3.34 -1.05 6.80
C PRO A 316 -4.44 -0.65 5.80
N THR A 317 -5.67 -1.14 5.92
CA THR A 317 -6.77 -0.67 5.06
C THR A 317 -7.40 0.63 5.56
N ASP A 318 -7.13 1.03 6.80
CA ASP A 318 -7.60 2.29 7.38
C ASP A 318 -6.66 3.45 7.00
N PRO A 319 -7.14 4.47 6.27
CA PRO A 319 -6.32 5.63 5.91
C PRO A 319 -5.81 6.42 7.12
N ALA A 320 -6.54 6.48 8.22
CA ALA A 320 -6.09 7.15 9.44
C ALA A 320 -4.89 6.41 10.06
N PHE A 321 -4.90 5.07 10.08
CA PHE A 321 -3.75 4.28 10.46
C PHE A 321 -2.57 4.48 9.50
N CYS A 322 -2.82 4.51 8.18
CA CYS A 322 -1.79 4.72 7.17
C CYS A 322 -1.20 6.12 7.24
N ARG A 323 -1.97 7.14 7.62
CA ARG A 323 -1.47 8.50 7.85
C ARG A 323 -0.42 8.53 8.95
N GLU A 324 -0.62 7.80 10.04
CA GLU A 324 0.38 7.70 11.11
C GLU A 324 1.68 7.02 10.60
N ALA A 325 1.57 5.95 9.83
CA ALA A 325 2.74 5.32 9.20
C ALA A 325 3.41 6.24 8.14
N GLN A 326 2.64 7.07 7.43
CA GLN A 326 3.14 8.04 6.45
C GLN A 326 4.06 9.09 7.08
N ARG A 327 3.92 9.40 8.38
CA ARG A 327 4.83 10.28 9.13
C ARG A 327 6.27 9.77 9.09
N ILE A 328 6.45 8.44 9.12
CA ILE A 328 7.78 7.82 9.02
C ILE A 328 8.37 8.10 7.63
N VAL A 329 7.58 7.94 6.57
CA VAL A 329 8.02 8.18 5.19
C VAL A 329 8.38 9.65 4.98
N GLU A 330 7.53 10.56 5.44
CA GLU A 330 7.77 12.00 5.35
C GLU A 330 9.02 12.42 6.14
N THR A 331 9.19 11.92 7.37
CA THR A 331 10.39 12.21 8.16
C THR A 331 11.64 11.65 7.50
N ALA A 332 11.57 10.45 6.89
CA ALA A 332 12.68 9.86 6.17
C ALA A 332 13.10 10.70 4.96
N ARG A 333 12.14 11.21 4.16
CA ARG A 333 12.43 12.11 3.03
C ARG A 333 13.13 13.38 3.49
N ARG A 334 12.61 14.04 4.53
CA ARG A 334 13.25 15.25 5.12
C ARG A 334 14.63 14.94 5.70
N SER A 335 14.82 13.76 6.30
CA SER A 335 16.12 13.33 6.82
C SER A 335 17.16 13.19 5.71
N VAL A 336 16.79 12.68 4.53
CA VAL A 336 17.67 12.63 3.35
C VAL A 336 18.06 14.05 2.90
N GLU A 337 17.11 14.98 2.83
CA GLU A 337 17.35 16.35 2.41
C GLU A 337 18.27 17.11 3.40
N GLU A 338 18.08 16.91 4.71
CA GLU A 338 18.85 17.58 5.77
C GLU A 338 20.15 16.87 6.12
N GLY A 339 20.33 15.60 5.72
CA GLY A 339 21.48 14.75 6.06
C GLY A 339 21.62 14.48 7.55
N SER A 340 20.52 14.46 8.30
CA SER A 340 20.49 14.29 9.76
C SER A 340 19.27 13.51 10.25
N ALA A 341 19.38 12.93 11.45
CA ALA A 341 18.23 12.36 12.13
C ALA A 341 17.26 13.47 12.56
N LEU A 342 15.96 13.24 12.35
CA LEU A 342 14.88 14.16 12.70
C LEU A 342 13.91 13.51 13.68
N GLU A 343 13.31 14.33 14.56
CA GLU A 343 12.13 13.90 15.33
C GLU A 343 10.98 13.58 14.34
N LEU A 344 10.14 12.62 14.72
CA LEU A 344 9.01 12.24 13.89
C LEU A 344 8.09 13.46 13.66
N VAL A 345 7.81 13.79 12.39
CA VAL A 345 6.88 14.88 12.04
C VAL A 345 5.46 14.60 12.55
N GLU A 346 4.70 15.62 12.83
CA GLU A 346 3.30 15.51 13.29
C GLU A 346 2.30 15.36 12.14
#